data_43dbc131005745dac447a862331c3a5f
#
_entry.id   43dbc131005745dac447a862331c3a5f
#
_cell.length_a   1.000
_cell.length_b   1.000
_cell.length_c   1.000
_cell.angle_alpha   90.00
_cell.angle_beta   90.00
_cell.angle_gamma   90.00
#
_symmetry.space_group_name_H-M   'P 1'
#
loop_
_entity.id
_entity.type
_entity.pdbx_description
1 polymer ?
#
loop_
_entity_poly.entity_id
_entity_poly.type
_entity_poly.pdbx_seq_one_letter_code
_entity_poly.pdbx_strand_id
1 'polypeptide(L)'
;MSAIPEVKFDGYYNHEQITDFLKTAETAAGDLMNVRSLAQTPEGRDIWLATLADPSTGPPEDKPAYHVQANVHAHEVGGTSAVLHLLRSLLTSPEARELLADLTFYAVPRINPDGAEYALSTLSEIRSRAEIDEKINGIIPQDLNGDGMILNMRWEDRTGPLV
;
A
#
# COMPACT_ATOMS: atom_id res chain seq x y z
N MET A 1 17.70 2.59 -21.42
CA MET A 1 16.79 1.73 -20.65
C MET A 1 16.47 2.47 -19.36
N SER A 2 15.21 2.54 -18.96
CA SER A 2 14.81 3.12 -17.67
C SER A 2 15.43 2.28 -16.55
N ALA A 3 15.87 2.93 -15.46
CA ALA A 3 16.38 2.20 -14.29
C ALA A 3 15.21 1.86 -13.35
N ILE A 4 15.36 0.77 -12.57
CA ILE A 4 14.41 0.47 -11.48
C ILE A 4 14.41 1.65 -10.51
N PRO A 5 13.22 2.22 -10.17
CA PRO A 5 13.15 3.41 -9.33
C PRO A 5 13.70 3.17 -7.91
N GLU A 6 14.29 4.21 -7.33
CA GLU A 6 14.68 4.20 -5.92
C GLU A 6 13.46 4.36 -5.02
N VAL A 7 13.46 3.62 -3.89
CA VAL A 7 12.44 3.83 -2.84
C VAL A 7 12.92 4.89 -1.87
N LYS A 8 12.13 5.93 -1.68
CA LYS A 8 12.39 7.02 -0.74
C LYS A 8 11.73 6.70 0.61
N PHE A 9 12.41 7.02 1.69
CA PHE A 9 11.95 6.81 3.07
C PHE A 9 11.83 8.14 3.85
N ASP A 10 11.89 9.26 3.15
CA ASP A 10 11.74 10.62 3.68
C ASP A 10 10.28 11.11 3.71
N GLY A 11 9.35 10.27 3.27
CA GLY A 11 7.93 10.54 3.25
C GLY A 11 7.12 9.29 2.88
N TYR A 12 5.80 9.45 2.87
CA TYR A 12 4.89 8.39 2.44
C TYR A 12 4.44 8.61 1.01
N TYR A 13 4.26 7.51 0.29
CA TYR A 13 3.80 7.54 -1.10
C TYR A 13 2.29 7.80 -1.15
N ASN A 14 1.87 8.72 -2.03
CA ASN A 14 0.48 8.80 -2.45
C ASN A 14 0.19 7.77 -3.57
N HIS A 15 -1.07 7.64 -3.98
CA HIS A 15 -1.50 6.63 -4.95
C HIS A 15 -0.86 6.83 -6.34
N GLU A 16 -0.72 8.09 -6.79
CA GLU A 16 -0.08 8.42 -8.06
C GLU A 16 1.40 8.00 -8.07
N GLN A 17 2.12 8.32 -7.00
CA GLN A 17 3.54 7.94 -6.86
C GLN A 17 3.75 6.42 -6.83
N ILE A 18 2.81 5.66 -6.23
CA ILE A 18 2.84 4.20 -6.27
C ILE A 18 2.64 3.71 -7.70
N THR A 19 1.67 4.26 -8.40
CA THR A 19 1.37 3.93 -9.80
C THR A 19 2.59 4.18 -10.68
N ASP A 20 3.21 5.35 -10.57
CA ASP A 20 4.40 5.74 -11.33
C ASP A 20 5.58 4.81 -11.03
N PHE A 21 5.80 4.49 -9.74
CA PHE A 21 6.84 3.54 -9.34
C PHE A 21 6.63 2.19 -10.02
N LEU A 22 5.42 1.63 -9.91
CA LEU A 22 5.12 0.30 -10.43
C LEU A 22 5.25 0.25 -11.95
N LYS A 23 4.73 1.23 -12.68
CA LYS A 23 4.80 1.29 -14.16
C LYS A 23 6.23 1.50 -14.65
N THR A 24 7.01 2.31 -13.95
CA THR A 24 8.42 2.51 -14.27
C THR A 24 9.23 1.24 -14.01
N ALA A 25 9.00 0.57 -12.87
CA ALA A 25 9.64 -0.68 -12.53
C ALA A 25 9.30 -1.80 -13.52
N GLU A 26 8.01 -1.95 -13.89
CA GLU A 26 7.55 -2.89 -14.92
C GLU A 26 8.31 -2.69 -16.24
N THR A 27 8.35 -1.44 -16.72
CA THR A 27 9.05 -1.11 -17.97
C THR A 27 10.55 -1.42 -17.91
N ALA A 28 11.18 -1.18 -16.77
CA ALA A 28 12.60 -1.42 -16.56
C ALA A 28 12.94 -2.91 -16.36
N ALA A 29 12.04 -3.67 -15.73
CA ALA A 29 12.22 -5.08 -15.42
C ALA A 29 11.95 -6.01 -16.64
N GLY A 30 11.18 -5.52 -17.64
CA GLY A 30 10.77 -6.33 -18.77
C GLY A 30 9.93 -7.54 -18.33
N ASP A 31 10.26 -8.71 -18.85
CA ASP A 31 9.49 -9.94 -18.63
C ASP A 31 9.50 -10.46 -17.18
N LEU A 32 10.35 -9.90 -16.30
CA LEU A 32 10.42 -10.29 -14.89
C LEU A 32 9.30 -9.73 -14.03
N MET A 33 8.60 -8.69 -14.48
CA MET A 33 7.55 -8.04 -13.70
C MET A 33 6.36 -7.68 -14.58
N ASN A 34 5.18 -7.99 -14.08
CA ASN A 34 3.91 -7.55 -14.68
C ASN A 34 3.06 -6.82 -13.64
N VAL A 35 2.44 -5.71 -14.03
CA VAL A 35 1.57 -4.90 -13.17
C VAL A 35 0.17 -4.79 -13.76
N ARG A 36 -0.81 -5.26 -13.01
CA ARG A 36 -2.22 -5.15 -13.39
C ARG A 36 -3.09 -4.62 -12.27
N SER A 37 -4.22 -4.04 -12.62
CA SER A 37 -5.26 -3.71 -11.65
C SER A 37 -6.03 -4.98 -11.25
N LEU A 38 -6.22 -5.19 -9.95
CA LEU A 38 -7.12 -6.22 -9.42
C LEU A 38 -8.57 -5.76 -9.44
N ALA A 39 -8.80 -4.51 -9.08
CA ALA A 39 -10.10 -3.87 -9.01
C ALA A 39 -9.92 -2.36 -8.93
N GLN A 40 -11.00 -1.62 -9.12
CA GLN A 40 -11.08 -0.20 -8.81
C GLN A 40 -11.91 0.02 -7.55
N THR A 41 -11.48 0.98 -6.75
CA THR A 41 -12.21 1.42 -5.55
C THR A 41 -13.41 2.31 -5.92
N PRO A 42 -14.30 2.63 -4.96
CA PRO A 42 -15.38 3.58 -5.18
C PRO A 42 -14.93 4.96 -5.67
N GLU A 43 -13.72 5.41 -5.30
CA GLU A 43 -13.14 6.68 -5.77
C GLU A 43 -12.34 6.54 -7.08
N GLY A 44 -12.41 5.37 -7.74
CA GLY A 44 -11.81 5.11 -9.05
C GLY A 44 -10.30 4.85 -9.01
N ARG A 45 -9.72 4.54 -7.85
CA ARG A 45 -8.29 4.19 -7.73
C ARG A 45 -8.09 2.71 -7.97
N ASP A 46 -7.05 2.37 -8.73
CA ASP A 46 -6.68 0.97 -8.98
C ASP A 46 -6.04 0.34 -7.73
N ILE A 47 -6.43 -0.90 -7.45
CA ILE A 47 -5.70 -1.77 -6.53
C ILE A 47 -4.69 -2.54 -7.34
N TRP A 48 -3.42 -2.12 -7.30
CA TRP A 48 -2.36 -2.68 -8.11
C TRP A 48 -1.85 -4.01 -7.57
N LEU A 49 -1.71 -4.99 -8.45
CA LEU A 49 -0.95 -6.22 -8.24
C LEU A 49 0.31 -6.19 -9.10
N ALA A 50 1.47 -6.34 -8.48
CA ALA A 50 2.72 -6.65 -9.15
C ALA A 50 3.01 -8.16 -9.02
N THR A 51 3.25 -8.82 -10.15
CA THR A 51 3.68 -10.22 -10.22
C THR A 51 5.12 -10.25 -10.69
N LEU A 52 6.00 -10.88 -9.90
CA LEU A 52 7.41 -11.04 -10.24
C LEU A 52 7.79 -12.52 -10.29
N ALA A 53 8.39 -12.96 -11.38
CA ALA A 53 8.93 -14.29 -11.61
C ALA A 53 9.92 -14.25 -12.77
N ASP A 54 10.81 -15.23 -12.87
CA ASP A 54 11.60 -15.44 -14.07
C ASP A 54 10.85 -16.39 -15.02
N PRO A 55 10.30 -15.88 -16.14
CA PRO A 55 9.52 -16.71 -17.06
C PRO A 55 10.39 -17.72 -17.83
N SER A 56 11.71 -17.56 -17.84
CA SER A 56 12.62 -18.49 -18.51
C SER A 56 12.71 -19.86 -17.80
N THR A 57 12.31 -19.91 -16.53
CA THR A 57 12.34 -21.13 -15.70
C THR A 57 10.95 -21.76 -15.53
N GLY A 58 9.92 -21.22 -16.18
CA GLY A 58 8.56 -21.72 -16.17
C GLY A 58 7.53 -20.63 -15.94
N PRO A 59 6.24 -20.91 -16.21
CA PRO A 59 5.19 -19.93 -16.03
C PRO A 59 4.98 -19.59 -14.55
N PRO A 60 4.65 -18.30 -14.23
CA PRO A 60 4.47 -17.84 -12.85
C PRO A 60 3.47 -18.67 -12.04
N GLU A 61 2.39 -19.14 -12.68
CA GLU A 61 1.31 -19.90 -12.04
C GLU A 61 1.71 -21.31 -11.61
N ASP A 62 2.78 -21.86 -12.16
CA ASP A 62 3.28 -23.21 -11.84
C ASP A 62 4.31 -23.20 -10.70
N LYS A 63 4.76 -22.01 -10.27
CA LYS A 63 5.74 -21.86 -9.19
C LYS A 63 5.06 -21.69 -7.84
N PRO A 64 5.71 -22.12 -6.75
CA PRO A 64 5.27 -21.75 -5.41
C PRO A 64 5.12 -20.23 -5.26
N ALA A 65 4.01 -19.79 -4.66
CA ALA A 65 3.67 -18.39 -4.56
C ALA A 65 4.05 -17.77 -3.20
N TYR A 66 4.66 -16.60 -3.23
CA TYR A 66 4.80 -15.73 -2.07
C TYR A 66 3.89 -14.51 -2.25
N HIS A 67 2.90 -14.36 -1.37
CA HIS A 67 1.98 -13.22 -1.40
C HIS A 67 2.31 -12.22 -0.29
N VAL A 68 2.38 -10.95 -0.64
CA VAL A 68 2.54 -9.83 0.28
C VAL A 68 1.58 -8.71 -0.05
N GLN A 69 0.94 -8.18 0.98
CA GLN A 69 0.08 -6.99 0.83
C GLN A 69 0.32 -6.02 1.99
N ALA A 70 0.04 -4.74 1.74
CA ALA A 70 0.18 -3.70 2.75
C ALA A 70 -1.01 -2.75 2.75
N ASN A 71 -1.08 -1.92 3.80
CA ASN A 71 -2.03 -0.84 3.96
C ASN A 71 -3.49 -1.29 3.86
N VAL A 72 -3.83 -2.36 4.58
CA VAL A 72 -5.22 -2.81 4.78
C VAL A 72 -5.98 -1.75 5.59
N HIS A 73 -5.38 -1.27 6.67
CA HIS A 73 -5.92 -0.16 7.42
C HIS A 73 -5.42 1.18 6.84
N ALA A 74 -6.30 2.15 6.76
CA ALA A 74 -6.10 3.40 6.05
C ALA A 74 -4.83 4.18 6.48
N HIS A 75 -4.58 4.30 7.79
CA HIS A 75 -3.45 5.08 8.34
C HIS A 75 -2.12 4.32 8.37
N GLU A 76 -2.10 3.00 8.09
CA GLU A 76 -0.88 2.17 8.13
C GLU A 76 -0.09 2.27 6.82
N VAL A 77 0.24 3.48 6.40
CA VAL A 77 0.83 3.78 5.07
C VAL A 77 2.30 3.37 4.94
N GLY A 78 3.00 3.12 6.05
CA GLY A 78 4.41 2.72 6.03
C GLY A 78 4.67 1.37 5.37
N GLY A 79 3.71 0.43 5.46
CA GLY A 79 3.81 -0.87 4.82
C GLY A 79 3.95 -0.81 3.29
N THR A 80 3.38 0.21 2.66
CA THR A 80 3.55 0.47 1.22
C THR A 80 5.03 0.61 0.85
N SER A 81 5.78 1.44 1.56
CA SER A 81 7.22 1.64 1.30
C SER A 81 8.02 0.34 1.45
N ALA A 82 7.66 -0.50 2.42
CA ALA A 82 8.28 -1.81 2.62
C ALA A 82 8.05 -2.75 1.43
N VAL A 83 6.81 -2.79 0.90
CA VAL A 83 6.50 -3.61 -0.28
C VAL A 83 7.20 -3.08 -1.53
N LEU A 84 7.22 -1.76 -1.76
CA LEU A 84 7.97 -1.17 -2.88
C LEU A 84 9.48 -1.47 -2.78
N HIS A 85 10.04 -1.45 -1.56
CA HIS A 85 11.44 -1.82 -1.34
C HIS A 85 11.71 -3.29 -1.61
N LEU A 86 10.79 -4.19 -1.21
CA LEU A 86 10.89 -5.61 -1.55
C LEU A 86 10.91 -5.81 -3.08
N LEU A 87 9.97 -5.19 -3.81
CA LEU A 87 9.91 -5.27 -5.28
C LEU A 87 11.23 -4.80 -5.91
N ARG A 88 11.74 -3.65 -5.45
CA ARG A 88 13.02 -3.14 -5.92
C ARG A 88 14.17 -4.11 -5.64
N SER A 89 14.23 -4.66 -4.43
CA SER A 89 15.28 -5.60 -4.03
C SER A 89 15.28 -6.87 -4.89
N LEU A 90 14.11 -7.45 -5.17
CA LEU A 90 13.94 -8.60 -6.06
C LEU A 90 14.44 -8.31 -7.49
N LEU A 91 14.39 -7.05 -7.93
CA LEU A 91 14.80 -6.67 -9.28
C LEU A 91 16.27 -6.22 -9.38
N THR A 92 16.90 -5.79 -8.27
CA THR A 92 18.22 -5.14 -8.28
C THR A 92 19.29 -5.88 -7.50
N SER A 93 18.96 -6.65 -6.44
CA SER A 93 19.94 -7.49 -5.73
C SER A 93 20.12 -8.82 -6.47
N PRO A 94 21.35 -9.22 -6.81
CA PRO A 94 21.60 -10.50 -7.47
C PRO A 94 21.03 -11.69 -6.68
N GLU A 95 21.26 -11.71 -5.36
CA GLU A 95 20.84 -12.80 -4.48
C GLU A 95 19.30 -12.88 -4.38
N ALA A 96 18.62 -11.73 -4.29
CA ALA A 96 17.16 -11.69 -4.24
C ALA A 96 16.54 -12.07 -5.59
N ARG A 97 17.18 -11.68 -6.69
CA ARG A 97 16.71 -11.98 -8.04
C ARG A 97 16.74 -13.50 -8.36
N GLU A 98 17.70 -14.24 -7.80
CA GLU A 98 17.77 -15.69 -7.95
C GLU A 98 16.49 -16.38 -7.47
N LEU A 99 15.80 -15.81 -6.47
CA LEU A 99 14.52 -16.35 -5.97
C LEU A 99 13.43 -16.38 -7.03
N LEU A 100 13.46 -15.51 -8.03
CA LEU A 100 12.46 -15.44 -9.09
C LEU A 100 12.52 -16.67 -10.04
N ALA A 101 13.62 -17.42 -10.03
CA ALA A 101 13.73 -18.66 -10.79
C ALA A 101 12.76 -19.74 -10.23
N ASP A 102 12.62 -19.81 -8.91
CA ASP A 102 11.89 -20.87 -8.22
C ASP A 102 10.54 -20.41 -7.65
N LEU A 103 10.35 -19.11 -7.44
CA LEU A 103 9.19 -18.52 -6.76
C LEU A 103 8.50 -17.48 -7.63
N THR A 104 7.20 -17.35 -7.44
CA THR A 104 6.43 -16.20 -7.91
C THR A 104 6.05 -15.31 -6.74
N PHE A 105 6.37 -14.02 -6.83
CA PHE A 105 5.95 -13.01 -5.86
C PHE A 105 4.73 -12.28 -6.38
N TYR A 106 3.64 -12.29 -5.59
CA TYR A 106 2.44 -11.50 -5.79
C TYR A 106 2.39 -10.40 -4.74
N ALA A 107 2.57 -9.15 -5.16
CA ALA A 107 2.66 -8.02 -4.25
C ALA A 107 1.56 -6.98 -4.50
N VAL A 108 0.83 -6.62 -3.45
CA VAL A 108 -0.16 -5.54 -3.43
C VAL A 108 0.34 -4.44 -2.50
N PRO A 109 1.02 -3.39 -3.01
CA PRO A 109 1.63 -2.37 -2.16
C PRO A 109 0.62 -1.59 -1.32
N ARG A 110 -0.63 -1.47 -1.81
CA ARG A 110 -1.71 -0.75 -1.13
C ARG A 110 -3.06 -1.36 -1.46
N ILE A 111 -3.67 -2.03 -0.46
CA ILE A 111 -4.98 -2.65 -0.67
C ILE A 111 -6.16 -1.71 -0.37
N ASN A 112 -5.93 -0.64 0.39
CA ASN A 112 -6.93 0.38 0.72
C ASN A 112 -6.47 1.78 0.26
N PRO A 113 -6.47 2.06 -1.07
CA PRO A 113 -5.96 3.32 -1.58
C PRO A 113 -6.83 4.52 -1.18
N ASP A 114 -8.16 4.41 -1.15
CA ASP A 114 -9.03 5.53 -0.77
C ASP A 114 -8.83 5.93 0.69
N GLY A 115 -8.76 4.93 1.58
CA GLY A 115 -8.49 5.19 2.99
C GLY A 115 -7.11 5.81 3.21
N ALA A 116 -6.09 5.33 2.49
CA ALA A 116 -4.74 5.86 2.61
C ALA A 116 -4.63 7.31 2.11
N GLU A 117 -5.24 7.65 0.97
CA GLU A 117 -5.26 9.03 0.46
C GLU A 117 -5.99 9.96 1.42
N TYR A 118 -7.10 9.51 2.00
CA TYR A 118 -7.78 10.28 3.03
C TYR A 118 -6.90 10.50 4.27
N ALA A 119 -6.26 9.45 4.78
CA ALA A 119 -5.37 9.56 5.94
C ALA A 119 -4.17 10.48 5.67
N LEU A 120 -3.57 10.41 4.48
CA LEU A 120 -2.45 11.27 4.09
C LEU A 120 -2.84 12.74 3.92
N SER A 121 -4.06 13.02 3.46
CA SER A 121 -4.53 14.38 3.21
C SER A 121 -5.10 15.07 4.44
N THR A 122 -5.64 14.31 5.40
CA THR A 122 -6.31 14.85 6.59
C THR A 122 -5.54 14.64 7.89
N LEU A 123 -4.46 13.82 7.85
CA LEU A 123 -3.73 13.35 9.03
C LEU A 123 -4.63 12.63 10.05
N SER A 124 -5.74 12.07 9.58
CA SER A 124 -6.72 11.40 10.43
C SER A 124 -6.34 9.94 10.67
N GLU A 125 -6.43 9.50 11.92
CA GLU A 125 -6.21 8.10 12.31
C GLU A 125 -7.44 7.23 11.99
N ILE A 126 -7.90 7.21 10.75
CA ILE A 126 -8.98 6.33 10.35
C ILE A 126 -8.46 4.93 10.02
N ARG A 127 -9.15 3.91 10.48
CA ARG A 127 -8.80 2.52 10.21
C ARG A 127 -9.33 2.05 8.85
N SER A 128 -10.57 2.36 8.57
CA SER A 128 -11.23 2.01 7.30
C SER A 128 -11.96 3.23 6.80
N ARG A 129 -11.86 3.50 5.48
CA ARG A 129 -12.72 4.50 4.91
C ARG A 129 -14.10 3.89 4.65
N ALA A 130 -15.10 4.43 5.33
CA ALA A 130 -16.49 4.37 4.89
C ALA A 130 -16.85 5.73 4.27
N GLU A 131 -17.73 5.76 3.27
CA GLU A 131 -18.39 7.00 2.91
C GLU A 131 -19.00 7.59 4.19
N ILE A 132 -18.61 8.81 4.53
CA ILE A 132 -19.24 9.54 5.61
C ILE A 132 -20.55 10.06 5.04
N ASP A 133 -21.61 9.26 5.13
CA ASP A 133 -22.97 9.75 4.91
C ASP A 133 -23.32 10.61 6.13
N GLU A 134 -23.50 11.91 5.93
CA GLU A 134 -23.92 12.86 6.98
C GLU A 134 -25.27 12.46 7.63
N LYS A 135 -25.99 11.51 7.03
CA LYS A 135 -27.25 10.95 7.54
C LYS A 135 -27.07 9.76 8.50
N ILE A 136 -25.85 9.24 8.64
CA ILE A 136 -25.58 8.15 9.58
C ILE A 136 -25.45 8.73 10.99
N ASN A 137 -26.38 8.35 11.89
CA ASN A 137 -26.25 8.59 13.32
C ASN A 137 -25.08 7.76 13.88
N GLY A 138 -23.87 8.33 13.89
CA GLY A 138 -22.67 7.68 14.39
C GLY A 138 -21.66 8.69 14.94
N ILE A 139 -20.60 8.19 15.53
CA ILE A 139 -19.47 9.01 15.96
C ILE A 139 -18.70 9.42 14.71
N ILE A 140 -18.70 10.71 14.40
CA ILE A 140 -17.90 11.29 13.31
C ILE A 140 -16.60 11.86 13.90
N PRO A 141 -15.46 11.70 13.23
CA PRO A 141 -14.25 12.41 13.59
C PRO A 141 -14.49 13.91 13.62
N GLN A 142 -14.21 14.57 14.73
CA GLN A 142 -14.49 15.98 14.92
C GLN A 142 -13.35 16.64 15.70
N ASP A 143 -12.90 17.82 15.27
CA ASP A 143 -12.01 18.68 16.04
C ASP A 143 -12.80 19.31 17.19
N LEU A 144 -12.68 18.73 18.40
CA LEU A 144 -13.43 19.14 19.56
C LEU A 144 -12.86 20.34 20.29
N ASN A 145 -11.58 20.62 20.12
CA ASN A 145 -10.86 21.70 20.81
C ASN A 145 -10.50 22.88 19.89
N GLY A 146 -10.71 22.76 18.58
CA GLY A 146 -10.50 23.83 17.61
C GLY A 146 -9.02 24.09 17.27
N ASP A 147 -8.15 23.09 17.47
CA ASP A 147 -6.71 23.22 17.17
C ASP A 147 -6.35 22.82 15.73
N GLY A 148 -7.34 22.42 14.94
CA GLY A 148 -7.16 21.97 13.56
C GLY A 148 -6.77 20.51 13.41
N MET A 149 -6.73 19.74 14.50
CA MET A 149 -6.37 18.32 14.50
C MET A 149 -7.51 17.45 15.04
N ILE A 150 -7.68 16.28 14.44
CA ILE A 150 -8.60 15.26 14.93
C ILE A 150 -7.77 14.14 15.54
N LEU A 151 -7.65 14.14 16.86
CA LEU A 151 -6.82 13.22 17.61
C LEU A 151 -7.64 12.40 18.59
N ASN A 152 -7.10 11.22 18.96
CA ASN A 152 -7.60 10.48 20.10
C ASN A 152 -7.21 11.18 21.39
N MET A 153 -8.22 11.49 22.22
CA MET A 153 -7.99 12.06 23.54
C MET A 153 -8.12 10.99 24.62
N ARG A 154 -7.30 11.08 25.64
CA ARG A 154 -7.39 10.25 26.84
C ARG A 154 -7.44 11.16 28.07
N TRP A 155 -8.46 10.95 28.90
CA TRP A 155 -8.58 11.62 30.20
C TRP A 155 -8.94 10.63 31.29
N GLU A 156 -8.65 10.99 32.53
CA GLU A 156 -9.01 10.20 33.68
C GLU A 156 -10.53 10.28 33.91
N ASP A 157 -11.18 9.13 33.96
CA ASP A 157 -12.63 9.02 34.25
C ASP A 157 -12.83 7.97 35.35
N ARG A 158 -13.44 8.39 36.48
CA ARG A 158 -13.69 7.53 37.62
C ARG A 158 -14.68 6.39 37.34
N THR A 159 -15.43 6.49 36.26
CA THR A 159 -16.40 5.48 35.80
C THR A 159 -15.86 4.63 34.65
N GLY A 160 -14.67 4.92 34.17
CA GLY A 160 -14.03 4.21 33.08
C GLY A 160 -13.66 2.77 33.46
N PRO A 161 -13.75 1.82 32.51
CA PRO A 161 -13.46 0.40 32.78
C PRO A 161 -11.96 0.09 32.88
N LEU A 162 -11.10 1.04 32.57
CA LEU A 162 -9.63 0.89 32.57
C LEU A 162 -9.03 1.81 33.62
N VAL A 163 -8.25 1.24 34.53
CA VAL A 163 -7.48 1.94 35.56
C VAL A 163 -6.05 2.17 35.07
#